data_b77a0a2404e3f2775d7d0c63479c3630
#
_entry.id   b77a0a2404e3f2775d7d0c63479c3630
#
_cell.length_a   1.000
_cell.length_b   1.000
_cell.length_c   1.000
_cell.angle_alpha   90.00
_cell.angle_beta   90.00
_cell.angle_gamma   90.00
#
_symmetry.space_group_name_H-M   'P 1'
#
loop_
_entity.id
_entity.type
_entity.pdbx_description
1 polymer ?
#
loop_
_entity_poly.entity_id
_entity_poly.type
_entity_poly.pdbx_seq_one_letter_code
_entity_poly.pdbx_strand_id
1 'polypeptide(L)'
;SSTASAASDSTAVSSATTAAEPVADLPEGLEWMTPFDETVTLNVCVGWDADSSVKDGTTPETNSLVQLAKDYLNIELNFLWMVPNDQLSERLALQFSSGELPDIVMLDSENFYEFMDSDYLRDLTDAYNNDASDDVKNILNMLGEAPMQYASRDGKLYGIPAALDPTEGVAGLYYRSDWLDALGLSEPTNVQEMNDMLVKFAEYGPTVNGGKDTAGLGSTSSVLNTNFALAAYFQAYGAYPNKWIMRDGELVNGIVQDEMVDALNGLKDLYDRGALAPDFATWNSDQFTERVTSDQVGATFGTYYIPAWPLNQNKDANPDADWKEINLPNLGGNAKPAMNQASIQFFNVVTKNAPEHAEEALVKLINLGMAVNENCATDKTIFNGLDKAENGASVFYLPVYIYFPVPWATYRPEIWAAYEAKDRDSLKVEYEKVMYDYMDDWLTNGNNSENRGTSWGQYKSRLEKGMGIDIGLTARETGFYETNYFYGGATATEQRASSTLSDTATSFIIEYIMGQKTEADWESFKQSWNDMGGADWTKEVNEQYKSIAG
;
A
#
# COMPACT_ATOMS: atom_id res chain seq x y z
N SER A 1 2.47 30.77 -67.65
CA SER A 1 1.63 31.97 -67.53
C SER A 1 0.59 31.75 -66.48
N SER A 2 0.76 32.47 -65.63
CA SER A 2 0.15 33.48 -64.72
C SER A 2 -0.18 32.97 -63.35
N THR A 3 0.55 33.56 -62.48
CA THR A 3 0.40 33.75 -61.02
C THR A 3 -0.95 34.35 -60.62
N ALA A 4 -1.54 33.85 -59.53
CA ALA A 4 -2.40 34.65 -58.67
C ALA A 4 -2.15 34.27 -57.24
N SER A 5 -1.59 35.21 -56.49
CA SER A 5 -1.44 35.27 -55.05
C SER A 5 -2.80 35.54 -54.43
N ALA A 6 -3.20 34.73 -53.42
CA ALA A 6 -4.29 35.07 -52.52
C ALA A 6 -3.71 35.21 -51.14
N ALA A 7 -3.73 36.44 -50.62
CA ALA A 7 -3.45 36.75 -49.24
C ALA A 7 -4.57 36.22 -48.36
N SER A 8 -4.23 35.41 -47.33
CA SER A 8 -5.15 35.05 -46.27
C SER A 8 -4.96 36.01 -45.12
N ASP A 9 -5.99 36.83 -44.86
CA ASP A 9 -6.15 37.57 -43.64
C ASP A 9 -6.24 36.63 -42.44
N SER A 10 -5.27 36.65 -41.55
CA SER A 10 -5.33 36.03 -40.27
C SER A 10 -6.01 37.00 -39.30
N THR A 11 -7.30 36.85 -39.11
CA THR A 11 -8.00 37.40 -37.94
C THR A 11 -7.56 36.62 -36.69
N ALA A 12 -6.70 37.26 -35.88
CA ALA A 12 -6.41 36.84 -34.55
C ALA A 12 -7.70 36.92 -33.72
N VAL A 13 -8.27 35.78 -33.38
CA VAL A 13 -9.32 35.67 -32.36
C VAL A 13 -8.59 35.78 -31.02
N SER A 14 -8.64 36.95 -30.44
CA SER A 14 -8.31 37.16 -29.03
C SER A 14 -9.37 36.46 -28.20
N SER A 15 -9.08 35.24 -27.73
CA SER A 15 -9.85 34.60 -26.66
C SER A 15 -9.49 35.34 -25.37
N ALA A 16 -10.30 36.30 -24.99
CA ALA A 16 -10.29 36.80 -23.64
C ALA A 16 -10.73 35.64 -22.74
N THR A 17 -9.79 35.10 -21.98
CA THR A 17 -10.06 34.16 -20.90
C THR A 17 -10.81 34.98 -19.83
N THR A 18 -12.10 34.80 -19.74
CA THR A 18 -12.88 35.28 -18.59
C THR A 18 -12.39 34.45 -17.40
N ALA A 19 -11.75 35.10 -16.43
CA ALA A 19 -11.53 34.52 -15.11
C ALA A 19 -12.86 33.99 -14.59
N ALA A 20 -12.86 32.79 -14.03
CA ALA A 20 -14.04 32.23 -13.37
C ALA A 20 -14.55 33.25 -12.34
N GLU A 21 -15.87 33.51 -12.35
CA GLU A 21 -16.43 34.37 -11.29
C GLU A 21 -16.17 33.66 -9.94
N PRO A 22 -15.68 34.40 -8.92
CA PRO A 22 -15.48 33.80 -7.60
C PRO A 22 -16.78 33.16 -7.13
N VAL A 23 -16.71 31.92 -6.65
CA VAL A 23 -17.84 31.23 -6.04
C VAL A 23 -18.28 32.09 -4.85
N ALA A 24 -19.40 32.79 -4.97
CA ALA A 24 -19.95 33.57 -3.89
C ALA A 24 -20.40 32.62 -2.78
N ASP A 25 -19.91 32.80 -1.58
CA ASP A 25 -20.19 32.02 -0.39
C ASP A 25 -19.75 30.54 -0.48
N LEU A 26 -18.42 30.32 -0.38
CA LEU A 26 -17.89 28.95 -0.18
C LEU A 26 -18.52 28.32 1.08
N PRO A 27 -18.95 27.04 1.03
CA PRO A 27 -19.40 26.34 2.22
C PRO A 27 -18.33 26.35 3.32
N GLU A 28 -18.75 26.30 4.58
CA GLU A 28 -17.86 26.15 5.74
C GLU A 28 -16.91 24.95 5.54
N GLY A 29 -15.62 25.13 5.78
CA GLY A 29 -14.57 24.12 5.59
C GLY A 29 -13.95 24.08 4.19
N LEU A 30 -14.43 24.92 3.26
CA LEU A 30 -13.89 25.02 1.89
C LEU A 30 -13.20 26.36 1.61
N GLU A 31 -12.80 27.09 2.64
CA GLU A 31 -12.10 28.38 2.54
C GLU A 31 -10.80 28.27 1.74
N TRP A 32 -10.17 27.08 1.76
CA TRP A 32 -8.98 26.77 0.95
C TRP A 32 -9.23 26.85 -0.57
N MET A 33 -10.49 26.81 -1.02
CA MET A 33 -10.87 26.97 -2.44
C MET A 33 -10.82 28.43 -2.92
N THR A 34 -10.49 29.39 -2.07
CA THR A 34 -10.29 30.78 -2.54
C THR A 34 -9.21 30.79 -3.63
N PRO A 35 -9.53 31.24 -4.86
CA PRO A 35 -8.56 31.28 -5.95
C PRO A 35 -7.43 32.27 -5.67
N PHE A 36 -6.28 32.05 -6.28
CA PHE A 36 -5.21 33.06 -6.32
C PHE A 36 -5.64 34.28 -7.13
N ASP A 37 -5.25 35.46 -6.70
CA ASP A 37 -5.52 36.74 -7.42
C ASP A 37 -4.85 36.76 -8.81
N GLU A 38 -3.65 36.18 -8.91
CA GLU A 38 -2.91 35.98 -10.15
C GLU A 38 -2.74 34.45 -10.42
N THR A 39 -2.70 34.07 -11.69
CA THR A 39 -2.53 32.66 -12.06
C THR A 39 -1.17 32.14 -11.58
N VAL A 40 -1.20 31.10 -10.76
CA VAL A 40 0.00 30.36 -10.36
C VAL A 40 0.25 29.25 -11.37
N THR A 41 1.30 29.39 -12.17
CA THR A 41 1.71 28.37 -13.15
C THR A 41 2.84 27.54 -12.58
N LEU A 42 2.64 26.21 -12.51
CA LEU A 42 3.59 25.26 -11.97
C LEU A 42 4.08 24.29 -13.04
N ASN A 43 5.39 24.15 -13.15
CA ASN A 43 6.01 23.10 -13.95
C ASN A 43 5.94 21.77 -13.18
N VAL A 44 5.37 20.75 -13.81
CA VAL A 44 5.13 19.45 -13.18
C VAL A 44 5.64 18.31 -14.05
N CYS A 45 5.88 17.18 -13.42
CA CYS A 45 6.11 15.90 -14.09
C CYS A 45 5.37 14.81 -13.33
N VAL A 46 4.91 13.79 -14.05
CA VAL A 46 4.15 12.69 -13.44
C VAL A 46 4.58 11.34 -13.98
N GLY A 47 4.57 10.35 -13.09
CA GLY A 47 4.44 8.96 -13.49
C GLY A 47 2.96 8.60 -13.61
N TRP A 48 2.56 7.90 -14.67
CA TRP A 48 1.19 7.45 -14.81
C TRP A 48 1.07 6.20 -15.67
N ASP A 49 0.07 5.40 -15.35
CA ASP A 49 -0.36 4.26 -16.16
C ASP A 49 -1.85 4.40 -16.45
N ALA A 50 -2.32 3.83 -17.56
CA ALA A 50 -3.72 3.91 -17.91
C ALA A 50 -4.59 3.25 -16.83
N ASP A 51 -5.55 4.02 -16.29
CA ASP A 51 -6.52 3.54 -15.29
C ASP A 51 -7.84 3.22 -15.99
N SER A 52 -8.22 1.94 -16.00
CA SER A 52 -9.46 1.46 -16.61
C SER A 52 -10.73 1.96 -15.91
N SER A 53 -10.59 2.55 -14.71
CA SER A 53 -11.70 3.13 -13.95
C SER A 53 -12.01 4.59 -14.33
N VAL A 54 -11.24 5.19 -15.25
CA VAL A 54 -11.51 6.53 -15.81
C VAL A 54 -11.88 6.42 -17.28
N LYS A 55 -12.42 7.51 -17.82
CA LYS A 55 -12.83 7.60 -19.23
C LYS A 55 -11.65 7.27 -20.18
N ASP A 56 -11.92 6.47 -21.20
CA ASP A 56 -10.92 6.10 -22.19
C ASP A 56 -10.29 7.33 -22.86
N GLY A 57 -8.98 7.29 -23.03
CA GLY A 57 -8.18 8.39 -23.57
C GLY A 57 -7.88 9.53 -22.59
N THR A 58 -8.27 9.42 -21.32
CA THR A 58 -7.90 10.39 -20.27
C THR A 58 -6.41 10.23 -19.92
N THR A 59 -5.72 11.35 -19.84
CA THR A 59 -4.30 11.44 -19.43
C THR A 59 -4.17 12.43 -18.28
N PRO A 60 -3.02 12.53 -17.59
CA PRO A 60 -2.80 13.58 -16.60
C PRO A 60 -3.11 15.00 -17.12
N GLU A 61 -2.77 15.33 -18.37
CA GLU A 61 -3.06 16.65 -18.96
C GLU A 61 -4.54 16.88 -19.24
N THR A 62 -5.29 15.82 -19.55
CA THR A 62 -6.73 15.87 -19.90
C THR A 62 -7.63 15.48 -18.73
N ASN A 63 -7.05 15.22 -17.55
CA ASN A 63 -7.77 14.92 -16.32
C ASN A 63 -8.62 16.12 -15.88
N SER A 64 -9.90 15.89 -15.63
CA SER A 64 -10.83 16.94 -15.23
C SER A 64 -10.46 17.65 -13.92
N LEU A 65 -9.67 17.02 -13.03
CA LEU A 65 -9.15 17.70 -11.83
C LEU A 65 -8.16 18.82 -12.15
N VAL A 66 -7.39 18.69 -13.23
CA VAL A 66 -6.50 19.75 -13.71
C VAL A 66 -7.32 20.95 -14.19
N GLN A 67 -8.46 20.70 -14.84
CA GLN A 67 -9.37 21.78 -15.23
C GLN A 67 -10.01 22.45 -13.99
N LEU A 68 -10.42 21.66 -12.98
CA LEU A 68 -10.95 22.20 -11.72
C LEU A 68 -9.90 23.06 -10.99
N ALA A 69 -8.63 22.63 -10.95
CA ALA A 69 -7.55 23.42 -10.37
C ALA A 69 -7.42 24.78 -11.05
N LYS A 70 -7.55 24.84 -12.38
CA LYS A 70 -7.53 26.09 -13.14
C LYS A 70 -8.76 26.95 -12.85
N ASP A 71 -9.96 26.37 -12.91
CA ASP A 71 -11.22 27.11 -12.85
C ASP A 71 -11.53 27.64 -11.44
N TYR A 72 -11.22 26.86 -10.40
CA TYR A 72 -11.57 27.18 -9.02
C TYR A 72 -10.41 27.73 -8.18
N LEU A 73 -9.16 27.36 -8.50
CA LEU A 73 -7.99 27.77 -7.71
C LEU A 73 -7.09 28.75 -8.44
N ASN A 74 -7.31 28.98 -9.73
CA ASN A 74 -6.44 29.75 -10.61
C ASN A 74 -4.99 29.20 -10.66
N ILE A 75 -4.88 27.84 -10.68
CA ILE A 75 -3.62 27.11 -10.81
C ILE A 75 -3.53 26.48 -12.19
N GLU A 76 -2.48 26.79 -12.94
CA GLU A 76 -2.16 26.14 -14.22
C GLU A 76 -0.99 25.17 -14.06
N LEU A 77 -1.14 23.95 -14.61
CA LEU A 77 -0.10 22.92 -14.61
C LEU A 77 0.54 22.81 -15.98
N ASN A 78 1.85 23.04 -16.06
CA ASN A 78 2.65 22.87 -17.26
C ASN A 78 3.42 21.54 -17.16
N PHE A 79 2.96 20.51 -17.90
CA PHE A 79 3.56 19.17 -17.87
C PHE A 79 4.86 19.16 -18.70
N LEU A 80 6.01 19.09 -18.02
CA LEU A 80 7.32 19.01 -18.66
C LEU A 80 7.49 17.66 -19.37
N TRP A 81 7.04 16.59 -18.71
CA TRP A 81 7.02 15.23 -19.24
C TRP A 81 6.14 14.30 -18.40
N MET A 82 5.75 13.19 -19.02
CA MET A 82 5.02 12.09 -18.40
C MET A 82 5.69 10.77 -18.78
N VAL A 83 5.81 9.86 -17.82
CA VAL A 83 6.42 8.53 -18.03
C VAL A 83 5.58 7.45 -17.32
N PRO A 84 5.72 6.16 -17.66
CA PRO A 84 5.18 5.07 -16.83
C PRO A 84 5.65 5.19 -15.37
N ASN A 85 4.80 4.77 -14.41
CA ASN A 85 5.10 4.91 -12.99
C ASN A 85 6.41 4.24 -12.57
N ASP A 86 6.75 3.10 -13.16
CA ASP A 86 7.99 2.34 -12.92
C ASP A 86 9.26 3.06 -13.38
N GLN A 87 9.15 4.11 -14.22
CA GLN A 87 10.26 4.90 -14.74
C GLN A 87 10.41 6.27 -14.05
N LEU A 88 9.48 6.63 -13.15
CA LEU A 88 9.43 7.96 -12.57
C LEU A 88 10.70 8.30 -11.78
N SER A 89 11.12 7.42 -10.86
CA SER A 89 12.29 7.65 -10.00
C SER A 89 13.58 7.78 -10.80
N GLU A 90 13.80 6.92 -11.80
CA GLU A 90 14.97 7.00 -12.69
C GLU A 90 14.97 8.33 -13.47
N ARG A 91 13.82 8.73 -14.00
CA ARG A 91 13.69 9.99 -14.74
C ARG A 91 13.95 11.21 -13.88
N LEU A 92 13.46 11.21 -12.63
CA LEU A 92 13.72 12.28 -11.66
C LEU A 92 15.20 12.40 -11.29
N ALA A 93 15.89 11.29 -11.06
CA ALA A 93 17.32 11.29 -10.76
C ALA A 93 18.15 11.90 -11.92
N LEU A 94 17.79 11.61 -13.18
CA LEU A 94 18.41 12.24 -14.35
C LEU A 94 18.13 13.75 -14.40
N GLN A 95 16.90 14.16 -14.12
CA GLN A 95 16.48 15.55 -14.10
C GLN A 95 17.22 16.34 -12.99
N PHE A 96 17.31 15.74 -11.80
CA PHE A 96 18.07 16.31 -10.67
C PHE A 96 19.52 16.60 -11.06
N SER A 97 20.16 15.64 -11.72
CA SER A 97 21.54 15.79 -12.19
C SER A 97 21.72 16.91 -13.23
N SER A 98 20.68 17.24 -14.00
CA SER A 98 20.69 18.35 -14.98
C SER A 98 20.39 19.72 -14.38
N GLY A 99 19.83 19.76 -13.15
CA GLY A 99 19.38 20.99 -12.46
C GLY A 99 18.07 21.58 -12.99
N GLU A 100 17.36 20.89 -13.88
CA GLU A 100 16.04 21.28 -14.41
C GLU A 100 14.93 20.55 -13.67
N LEU A 101 14.60 21.01 -12.44
CA LEU A 101 13.59 20.39 -11.61
C LEU A 101 12.17 20.91 -11.90
N PRO A 102 11.14 20.07 -11.76
CA PRO A 102 9.76 20.55 -11.68
C PRO A 102 9.56 21.41 -10.43
N ASP A 103 8.52 22.25 -10.42
CA ASP A 103 8.21 23.11 -9.28
C ASP A 103 7.61 22.34 -8.12
N ILE A 104 6.70 21.43 -8.44
CA ILE A 104 6.12 20.46 -7.48
C ILE A 104 6.23 19.04 -8.03
N VAL A 105 6.44 18.06 -7.14
CA VAL A 105 6.60 16.65 -7.53
C VAL A 105 6.41 15.72 -6.35
N MET A 106 6.05 14.47 -6.64
CA MET A 106 6.11 13.37 -5.68
C MET A 106 7.47 12.69 -5.75
N LEU A 107 8.13 12.54 -4.62
CA LEU A 107 9.42 11.86 -4.48
C LEU A 107 9.25 10.61 -3.63
N ASP A 108 9.87 9.50 -4.03
CA ASP A 108 10.12 8.38 -3.13
C ASP A 108 11.08 8.77 -2.00
N SER A 109 11.26 7.89 -1.03
CA SER A 109 12.11 8.21 0.13
C SER A 109 13.56 8.50 -0.26
N GLU A 110 14.11 7.79 -1.26
CA GLU A 110 15.48 7.98 -1.70
C GLU A 110 15.69 9.39 -2.26
N ASN A 111 14.90 9.77 -3.25
CA ASN A 111 14.98 11.09 -3.87
C ASN A 111 14.60 12.22 -2.88
N PHE A 112 13.62 11.98 -1.99
CA PHE A 112 13.22 12.97 -0.99
C PHE A 112 14.37 13.36 -0.07
N TYR A 113 15.09 12.40 0.52
CA TYR A 113 16.19 12.70 1.42
C TYR A 113 17.40 13.25 0.68
N GLU A 114 17.69 12.79 -0.55
CA GLU A 114 18.75 13.35 -1.39
C GLU A 114 18.49 14.83 -1.69
N PHE A 115 17.26 15.19 -2.07
CA PHE A 115 16.87 16.57 -2.37
C PHE A 115 16.89 17.44 -1.12
N MET A 116 16.44 16.91 0.02
CA MET A 116 16.48 17.64 1.29
C MET A 116 17.92 17.89 1.76
N ASP A 117 18.81 16.90 1.68
CA ASP A 117 20.22 17.02 2.05
C ASP A 117 20.99 17.98 1.15
N SER A 118 20.57 18.11 -0.10
CA SER A 118 21.15 19.01 -1.10
C SER A 118 20.52 20.41 -1.08
N ASP A 119 19.63 20.74 -0.13
CA ASP A 119 18.94 22.02 0.01
C ASP A 119 18.10 22.38 -1.25
N TYR A 120 17.46 21.38 -1.87
CA TYR A 120 16.61 21.56 -3.05
C TYR A 120 15.12 21.64 -2.74
N LEU A 121 14.72 21.45 -1.47
CA LEU A 121 13.34 21.50 -1.05
C LEU A 121 13.01 22.78 -0.29
N ARG A 122 11.74 23.21 -0.39
CA ARG A 122 11.21 24.33 0.38
C ARG A 122 10.52 23.83 1.65
N ASP A 123 10.49 24.72 2.66
CA ASP A 123 9.77 24.54 3.91
C ASP A 123 8.27 24.73 3.68
N LEU A 124 7.48 23.69 3.93
CA LEU A 124 6.03 23.65 3.75
C LEU A 124 5.26 23.90 5.05
N THR A 125 5.95 24.18 6.17
CA THR A 125 5.33 24.24 7.50
C THR A 125 4.17 25.22 7.56
N ASP A 126 4.37 26.44 7.08
CA ASP A 126 3.33 27.47 7.12
C ASP A 126 2.18 27.16 6.16
N ALA A 127 2.47 26.72 4.93
CA ALA A 127 1.44 26.37 3.96
C ALA A 127 0.58 25.20 4.46
N TYR A 128 1.18 24.14 5.01
CA TYR A 128 0.44 23.03 5.58
C TYR A 128 -0.46 23.46 6.75
N ASN A 129 0.10 24.24 7.68
CA ASN A 129 -0.66 24.64 8.87
C ASN A 129 -1.84 25.55 8.53
N ASN A 130 -1.66 26.47 7.58
CA ASN A 130 -2.65 27.50 7.23
C ASN A 130 -3.67 26.99 6.20
N ASP A 131 -3.23 26.22 5.19
CA ASP A 131 -4.02 25.97 3.98
C ASP A 131 -4.49 24.50 3.85
N ALA A 132 -3.92 23.53 4.60
CA ALA A 132 -4.40 22.18 4.57
C ALA A 132 -5.83 22.07 5.13
N SER A 133 -6.71 21.42 4.37
CA SER A 133 -8.10 21.19 4.78
C SER A 133 -8.18 20.26 6.01
N ASP A 134 -9.31 20.31 6.69
CA ASP A 134 -9.56 19.40 7.81
C ASP A 134 -9.52 17.93 7.36
N ASP A 135 -10.00 17.61 6.15
CA ASP A 135 -9.91 16.25 5.60
C ASP A 135 -8.45 15.78 5.50
N VAL A 136 -7.57 16.60 4.94
CA VAL A 136 -6.12 16.28 4.83
C VAL A 136 -5.48 16.13 6.20
N LYS A 137 -5.75 17.05 7.13
CA LYS A 137 -5.22 16.98 8.51
C LYS A 137 -5.71 15.74 9.25
N ASN A 138 -7.00 15.43 9.14
CA ASN A 138 -7.59 14.25 9.77
C ASN A 138 -6.99 12.95 9.23
N ILE A 139 -6.79 12.85 7.92
CA ILE A 139 -6.16 11.69 7.28
C ILE A 139 -4.74 11.48 7.81
N LEU A 140 -3.92 12.53 7.81
CA LEU A 140 -2.53 12.42 8.29
C LEU A 140 -2.48 12.10 9.79
N ASN A 141 -3.39 12.66 10.59
CA ASN A 141 -3.50 12.33 12.02
C ASN A 141 -3.89 10.86 12.27
N MET A 142 -4.75 10.28 11.42
CA MET A 142 -5.12 8.85 11.53
C MET A 142 -3.91 7.92 11.31
N LEU A 143 -2.94 8.35 10.51
CA LEU A 143 -1.72 7.59 10.23
C LEU A 143 -0.69 7.64 11.37
N GLY A 144 -0.94 8.48 12.40
CA GLY A 144 -0.04 8.70 13.52
C GLY A 144 1.04 9.76 13.22
N GLU A 145 1.94 9.96 14.17
CA GLU A 145 2.96 11.02 14.08
C GLU A 145 4.11 10.68 13.12
N ALA A 146 4.41 9.39 12.95
CA ALA A 146 5.60 8.95 12.22
C ALA A 146 5.69 9.48 10.77
N PRO A 147 4.64 9.47 9.93
CA PRO A 147 4.75 9.99 8.57
C PRO A 147 5.19 11.46 8.53
N MET A 148 4.66 12.29 9.42
CA MET A 148 5.03 13.70 9.50
C MET A 148 6.44 13.92 10.08
N GLN A 149 6.87 13.07 11.03
CA GLN A 149 8.24 13.09 11.55
C GLN A 149 9.25 12.78 10.44
N TYR A 150 9.01 11.74 9.63
CA TYR A 150 9.86 11.39 8.49
C TYR A 150 9.87 12.46 7.39
N ALA A 151 8.83 13.26 7.27
CA ALA A 151 8.73 14.38 6.33
C ALA A 151 9.38 15.69 6.84
N SER A 152 9.88 15.70 8.07
CA SER A 152 10.36 16.89 8.77
C SER A 152 11.84 16.80 9.13
N ARG A 153 12.50 17.98 9.23
CA ARG A 153 13.86 18.11 9.76
C ARG A 153 13.98 19.45 10.49
N ASP A 154 14.60 19.45 11.67
CA ASP A 154 14.80 20.66 12.50
C ASP A 154 13.50 21.45 12.75
N GLY A 155 12.38 20.75 12.94
CA GLY A 155 11.06 21.34 13.18
C GLY A 155 10.39 21.95 11.94
N LYS A 156 10.92 21.73 10.74
CA LYS A 156 10.38 22.18 9.46
C LYS A 156 9.89 21.01 8.63
N LEU A 157 8.75 21.19 7.97
CA LEU A 157 8.14 20.22 7.08
C LEU A 157 8.64 20.42 5.65
N TYR A 158 9.28 19.42 5.06
CA TYR A 158 9.82 19.48 3.69
C TYR A 158 9.00 18.70 2.66
N GLY A 159 8.02 17.92 3.12
CA GLY A 159 7.12 17.19 2.24
C GLY A 159 5.80 16.83 2.93
N ILE A 160 4.71 16.71 2.18
CA ILE A 160 3.45 16.16 2.69
C ILE A 160 3.43 14.68 2.34
N PRO A 161 3.44 13.76 3.34
CA PRO A 161 3.56 12.33 3.06
C PRO A 161 2.28 11.76 2.47
N ALA A 162 2.42 10.97 1.41
CA ALA A 162 1.39 10.09 0.88
C ALA A 162 1.63 8.68 1.45
N ALA A 163 0.87 8.29 2.47
CA ALA A 163 1.09 7.06 3.20
C ALA A 163 -0.17 6.21 3.32
N LEU A 164 0.02 4.89 3.41
CA LEU A 164 -1.04 3.91 3.65
C LEU A 164 -1.20 3.64 5.15
N ASP A 165 -2.35 3.09 5.54
CA ASP A 165 -2.57 2.68 6.92
C ASP A 165 -1.68 1.44 7.26
N PRO A 166 -0.80 1.52 8.26
CA PRO A 166 0.05 0.40 8.63
C PRO A 166 -0.71 -0.87 9.03
N THR A 167 -1.95 -0.78 9.48
CA THR A 167 -2.79 -1.94 9.82
C THR A 167 -3.11 -2.81 8.61
N GLU A 168 -3.12 -2.25 7.42
CA GLU A 168 -3.34 -2.97 6.17
C GLU A 168 -2.19 -3.91 5.82
N GLY A 169 -1.00 -3.68 6.37
CA GLY A 169 0.19 -4.50 6.20
C GLY A 169 0.32 -5.68 7.17
N VAL A 170 -0.58 -5.80 8.13
CA VAL A 170 -0.59 -6.91 9.10
C VAL A 170 -1.05 -8.19 8.41
N ALA A 171 -0.29 -9.28 8.58
CA ALA A 171 -0.57 -10.56 7.93
C ALA A 171 -1.00 -11.62 8.93
N GLY A 172 -1.91 -12.50 8.47
CA GLY A 172 -2.34 -13.72 9.16
C GLY A 172 -2.20 -14.94 8.25
N LEU A 173 -2.59 -16.11 8.76
CA LEU A 173 -2.65 -17.35 8.00
C LEU A 173 -4.08 -17.63 7.54
N TYR A 174 -4.33 -17.47 6.24
CA TYR A 174 -5.58 -17.91 5.60
C TYR A 174 -5.53 -19.40 5.36
N TYR A 175 -6.58 -20.14 5.77
CA TYR A 175 -6.64 -21.59 5.66
C TYR A 175 -8.03 -22.08 5.24
N ARG A 176 -8.09 -23.24 4.60
CA ARG A 176 -9.31 -23.94 4.20
C ARG A 176 -10.03 -24.49 5.42
N SER A 177 -11.02 -23.74 5.94
CA SER A 177 -11.80 -24.17 7.11
C SER A 177 -12.69 -25.38 6.81
N ASP A 178 -13.19 -25.51 5.58
CA ASP A 178 -13.92 -26.69 5.13
C ASP A 178 -13.06 -27.97 5.16
N TRP A 179 -11.75 -27.88 4.88
CA TRP A 179 -10.84 -29.02 5.03
C TRP A 179 -10.56 -29.33 6.50
N LEU A 180 -10.42 -28.30 7.34
CA LEU A 180 -10.25 -28.47 8.79
C LEU A 180 -11.43 -29.26 9.37
N ASP A 181 -12.66 -28.86 9.03
CA ASP A 181 -13.90 -29.49 9.48
C ASP A 181 -14.02 -30.93 8.95
N ALA A 182 -13.71 -31.18 7.68
CA ALA A 182 -13.75 -32.50 7.07
C ALA A 182 -12.76 -33.49 7.71
N LEU A 183 -11.62 -32.96 8.19
CA LEU A 183 -10.60 -33.73 8.90
C LEU A 183 -10.91 -33.91 10.41
N GLY A 184 -11.95 -33.22 10.92
CA GLY A 184 -12.29 -33.22 12.35
C GLY A 184 -11.23 -32.58 13.23
N LEU A 185 -10.46 -31.62 12.68
CA LEU A 185 -9.42 -30.88 13.39
C LEU A 185 -10.00 -29.63 14.06
N SER A 186 -9.37 -29.20 15.13
CA SER A 186 -9.63 -27.90 15.74
C SER A 186 -8.70 -26.84 15.19
N GLU A 187 -9.11 -25.58 15.26
CA GLU A 187 -8.24 -24.47 14.92
C GLU A 187 -6.97 -24.49 15.79
N PRO A 188 -5.77 -24.33 15.19
CA PRO A 188 -4.51 -24.35 15.91
C PRO A 188 -4.42 -23.25 16.97
N THR A 189 -3.87 -23.59 18.12
CA THR A 189 -3.60 -22.68 19.23
C THR A 189 -2.11 -22.48 19.51
N ASN A 190 -1.27 -23.15 18.73
CA ASN A 190 0.18 -23.01 18.77
C ASN A 190 0.77 -23.37 17.40
N VAL A 191 2.04 -22.99 17.22
CA VAL A 191 2.75 -23.17 15.95
C VAL A 191 2.88 -24.64 15.54
N GLN A 192 3.05 -25.56 16.51
CA GLN A 192 3.16 -27.00 16.22
C GLN A 192 1.83 -27.54 15.67
N GLU A 193 0.71 -27.20 16.28
CA GLU A 193 -0.62 -27.58 15.78
C GLU A 193 -0.88 -26.98 14.39
N MET A 194 -0.44 -25.74 14.14
CA MET A 194 -0.49 -25.13 12.81
C MET A 194 0.29 -25.96 11.79
N ASN A 195 1.53 -26.32 12.10
CA ASN A 195 2.36 -27.13 11.21
C ASN A 195 1.73 -28.51 10.93
N ASP A 196 1.18 -29.17 11.95
CA ASP A 196 0.49 -30.45 11.78
C ASP A 196 -0.77 -30.34 10.92
N MET A 197 -1.54 -29.26 11.05
CA MET A 197 -2.68 -28.93 10.18
C MET A 197 -2.24 -28.80 8.72
N LEU A 198 -1.16 -28.04 8.46
CA LEU A 198 -0.64 -27.83 7.10
C LEU A 198 -0.22 -29.14 6.42
N VAL A 199 0.42 -30.06 7.16
CA VAL A 199 0.74 -31.40 6.65
C VAL A 199 -0.53 -32.19 6.32
N LYS A 200 -1.55 -32.13 7.19
CA LYS A 200 -2.83 -32.80 6.95
C LYS A 200 -3.56 -32.24 5.72
N PHE A 201 -3.44 -30.97 5.45
CA PHE A 201 -4.02 -30.35 4.26
C PHE A 201 -3.35 -30.83 2.97
N ALA A 202 -2.02 -30.98 2.96
CA ALA A 202 -1.31 -31.56 1.82
C ALA A 202 -1.74 -33.01 1.53
N GLU A 203 -1.95 -33.82 2.59
CA GLU A 203 -2.42 -35.20 2.47
C GLU A 203 -3.89 -35.27 2.01
N TYR A 204 -4.74 -34.34 2.45
CA TYR A 204 -6.18 -34.36 2.20
C TYR A 204 -6.57 -33.76 0.84
N GLY A 205 -5.92 -32.69 0.40
CA GLY A 205 -6.29 -31.96 -0.80
C GLY A 205 -6.47 -32.83 -2.05
N PRO A 206 -5.58 -33.82 -2.35
CA PRO A 206 -5.74 -34.72 -3.49
C PRO A 206 -7.03 -35.52 -3.46
N THR A 207 -7.62 -35.77 -2.30
CA THR A 207 -8.88 -36.52 -2.17
C THR A 207 -10.10 -35.72 -2.63
N VAL A 208 -10.01 -34.39 -2.66
CA VAL A 208 -11.13 -33.48 -2.98
C VAL A 208 -10.92 -32.66 -4.27
N ASN A 209 -9.70 -32.58 -4.79
CA ASN A 209 -9.39 -31.79 -5.99
C ASN A 209 -9.14 -32.61 -7.26
N GLY A 210 -9.57 -33.90 -7.27
CA GLY A 210 -9.39 -34.77 -8.42
C GLY A 210 -8.00 -35.42 -8.51
N GLY A 211 -7.28 -35.55 -7.41
CA GLY A 211 -5.96 -36.19 -7.32
C GLY A 211 -4.79 -35.28 -7.74
N LYS A 212 -5.01 -33.98 -7.77
CA LYS A 212 -3.93 -33.01 -8.04
C LYS A 212 -3.03 -32.87 -6.82
N ASP A 213 -1.74 -32.66 -7.06
CA ASP A 213 -0.78 -32.32 -6.00
C ASP A 213 -1.24 -31.07 -5.24
N THR A 214 -1.10 -31.10 -3.92
CA THR A 214 -1.59 -30.05 -3.03
C THR A 214 -0.48 -29.58 -2.11
N ALA A 215 -0.24 -28.27 -2.05
CA ALA A 215 0.53 -27.66 -1.00
C ALA A 215 -0.37 -27.42 0.22
N GLY A 216 0.01 -27.92 1.37
CA GLY A 216 -0.65 -27.56 2.63
C GLY A 216 -0.43 -26.09 2.96
N LEU A 217 0.79 -25.60 2.71
CA LEU A 217 1.16 -24.18 2.74
C LEU A 217 1.64 -23.74 1.36
N GLY A 218 0.92 -22.85 0.71
CA GLY A 218 1.31 -22.22 -0.55
C GLY A 218 2.23 -21.03 -0.36
N SER A 219 3.27 -20.96 -1.17
CA SER A 219 4.21 -19.83 -1.22
C SER A 219 4.68 -19.58 -2.64
N THR A 220 5.02 -18.33 -2.97
CA THR A 220 5.72 -17.95 -4.19
C THR A 220 7.24 -18.02 -4.00
N SER A 221 7.99 -17.88 -5.09
CA SER A 221 9.47 -17.80 -5.08
C SER A 221 10.00 -16.60 -4.29
N SER A 222 9.20 -15.55 -4.13
CA SER A 222 9.52 -14.38 -3.30
C SER A 222 9.26 -14.66 -1.82
N VAL A 223 9.93 -15.66 -1.25
CA VAL A 223 9.64 -16.25 0.07
C VAL A 223 9.63 -15.27 1.24
N LEU A 224 10.25 -14.10 1.11
CA LEU A 224 10.29 -13.06 2.13
C LEU A 224 9.25 -11.94 1.95
N ASN A 225 8.38 -12.06 0.94
CA ASN A 225 7.26 -11.14 0.79
C ASN A 225 6.20 -11.37 1.88
N THR A 226 5.35 -10.37 2.09
CA THR A 226 4.26 -10.46 3.08
C THR A 226 3.10 -11.32 2.55
N ASN A 227 2.77 -11.21 1.26
CA ASN A 227 1.63 -11.90 0.65
C ASN A 227 2.11 -13.09 -0.19
N PHE A 228 1.38 -14.20 -0.09
CA PHE A 228 1.65 -15.44 -0.83
C PHE A 228 3.07 -15.97 -0.61
N ALA A 229 3.61 -15.78 0.60
CA ALA A 229 5.01 -16.06 0.92
C ALA A 229 5.15 -16.42 2.41
N LEU A 230 6.38 -16.49 2.90
CA LEU A 230 6.67 -17.06 4.20
C LEU A 230 7.03 -16.03 5.28
N ALA A 231 7.04 -14.72 4.97
CA ALA A 231 7.44 -13.69 5.95
C ALA A 231 6.64 -13.77 7.26
N ALA A 232 5.32 -13.98 7.19
CA ALA A 232 4.49 -14.11 8.39
C ALA A 232 4.66 -15.47 9.10
N TYR A 233 5.13 -16.50 8.42
CA TYR A 233 5.54 -17.74 9.08
C TYR A 233 6.72 -17.48 10.03
N PHE A 234 7.73 -16.72 9.60
CA PHE A 234 8.83 -16.32 10.47
C PHE A 234 8.33 -15.54 11.69
N GLN A 235 7.34 -14.64 11.49
CA GLN A 235 6.74 -13.87 12.59
C GLN A 235 6.04 -14.75 13.63
N ALA A 236 5.53 -15.91 13.24
CA ALA A 236 4.97 -16.89 14.18
C ALA A 236 6.03 -17.45 15.14
N TYR A 237 7.30 -17.38 14.79
CA TYR A 237 8.43 -17.74 15.65
C TYR A 237 9.13 -16.53 16.31
N GLY A 238 8.65 -15.31 16.08
CA GLY A 238 9.26 -14.08 16.57
C GLY A 238 10.45 -13.58 15.76
N ALA A 239 10.62 -14.08 14.52
CA ALA A 239 11.61 -13.61 13.59
C ALA A 239 10.98 -12.67 12.55
N TYR A 240 11.70 -11.62 12.16
CA TYR A 240 11.17 -10.54 11.32
C TYR A 240 12.09 -10.22 10.14
N PRO A 241 12.32 -11.16 9.22
CA PRO A 241 13.17 -10.91 8.06
C PRO A 241 12.69 -9.69 7.29
N ASN A 242 13.61 -8.92 6.74
CA ASN A 242 13.34 -7.66 6.02
C ASN A 242 12.64 -6.57 6.85
N LYS A 243 12.77 -6.60 8.18
CA LYS A 243 12.29 -5.55 9.07
C LYS A 243 13.44 -5.01 9.91
N TRP A 244 13.37 -3.72 10.20
CA TRP A 244 14.26 -3.06 11.16
C TRP A 244 13.57 -2.97 12.50
N ILE A 245 14.00 -3.79 13.43
CA ILE A 245 13.39 -3.93 14.75
C ILE A 245 14.31 -3.40 15.84
N MET A 246 13.72 -2.91 16.93
CA MET A 246 14.47 -2.37 18.06
C MET A 246 14.95 -3.50 18.98
N ARG A 247 16.26 -3.58 19.20
CA ARG A 247 16.87 -4.48 20.20
C ARG A 247 17.92 -3.71 20.99
N ASP A 248 17.81 -3.70 22.28
CA ASP A 248 18.73 -3.04 23.22
C ASP A 248 19.00 -1.55 22.89
N GLY A 249 18.03 -0.86 22.29
CA GLY A 249 18.14 0.56 21.93
C GLY A 249 18.74 0.86 20.58
N GLU A 250 19.00 -0.17 19.76
CA GLU A 250 19.48 -0.04 18.38
C GLU A 250 18.60 -0.83 17.42
N LEU A 251 18.52 -0.37 16.16
CA LEU A 251 17.84 -1.09 15.09
C LEU A 251 18.75 -2.21 14.58
N VAL A 252 18.17 -3.39 14.46
CA VAL A 252 18.81 -4.55 13.84
C VAL A 252 17.98 -5.04 12.66
N ASN A 253 18.64 -5.54 11.62
CA ASN A 253 17.92 -6.19 10.54
C ASN A 253 17.50 -7.59 10.98
N GLY A 254 16.19 -7.88 10.87
CA GLY A 254 15.63 -9.13 11.35
C GLY A 254 16.11 -10.38 10.61
N ILE A 255 16.79 -10.22 9.46
CA ILE A 255 17.30 -11.35 8.68
C ILE A 255 18.46 -12.10 9.39
N VAL A 256 19.15 -11.45 10.33
CA VAL A 256 20.25 -12.04 11.09
C VAL A 256 19.88 -12.37 12.54
N GLN A 257 18.57 -12.35 12.88
CA GLN A 257 18.08 -12.74 14.19
C GLN A 257 18.26 -14.25 14.45
N ASP A 258 18.56 -14.64 15.67
CA ASP A 258 18.72 -16.06 16.04
C ASP A 258 17.39 -16.85 15.96
N GLU A 259 16.25 -16.18 16.19
CA GLU A 259 14.91 -16.74 16.04
C GLU A 259 14.60 -17.24 14.61
N MET A 260 15.35 -16.79 13.62
CA MET A 260 15.26 -17.29 12.24
C MET A 260 15.51 -18.81 12.16
N VAL A 261 16.40 -19.36 13.00
CA VAL A 261 16.77 -20.78 12.98
C VAL A 261 15.59 -21.66 13.32
N ASP A 262 14.81 -21.32 14.34
CA ASP A 262 13.62 -22.08 14.75
C ASP A 262 12.57 -22.10 13.64
N ALA A 263 12.35 -20.94 12.99
CA ALA A 263 11.43 -20.84 11.86
C ALA A 263 11.92 -21.64 10.64
N LEU A 264 13.22 -21.59 10.33
CA LEU A 264 13.83 -22.36 9.26
C LEU A 264 13.72 -23.86 9.51
N ASN A 265 13.94 -24.31 10.73
CA ASN A 265 13.75 -25.72 11.12
C ASN A 265 12.27 -26.15 10.94
N GLY A 266 11.32 -25.29 11.30
CA GLY A 266 9.90 -25.52 11.08
C GLY A 266 9.53 -25.62 9.60
N LEU A 267 10.04 -24.70 8.76
CA LEU A 267 9.81 -24.73 7.31
C LEU A 267 10.45 -25.96 6.65
N LYS A 268 11.65 -26.36 7.10
CA LYS A 268 12.28 -27.58 6.65
C LYS A 268 11.45 -28.83 7.00
N ASP A 269 10.92 -28.92 8.23
CA ASP A 269 10.02 -30.00 8.63
C ASP A 269 8.77 -30.04 7.74
N LEU A 270 8.15 -28.89 7.46
CA LEU A 270 7.01 -28.78 6.54
C LEU A 270 7.37 -29.26 5.12
N TYR A 271 8.54 -28.93 4.63
CA TYR A 271 9.03 -29.37 3.32
C TYR A 271 9.26 -30.89 3.30
N ASP A 272 9.97 -31.41 4.29
CA ASP A 272 10.29 -32.84 4.41
C ASP A 272 9.01 -33.70 4.57
N ARG A 273 7.97 -33.14 5.19
CA ARG A 273 6.65 -33.79 5.37
C ARG A 273 5.67 -33.51 4.22
N GLY A 274 6.10 -32.80 3.18
CA GLY A 274 5.32 -32.55 1.96
C GLY A 274 4.24 -31.47 2.09
N ALA A 275 4.27 -30.64 3.13
CA ALA A 275 3.33 -29.53 3.29
C ALA A 275 3.68 -28.36 2.37
N LEU A 276 4.97 -28.12 2.09
CA LEU A 276 5.42 -27.25 1.02
C LEU A 276 5.62 -28.08 -0.26
N ALA A 277 5.20 -27.54 -1.40
CA ALA A 277 5.41 -28.22 -2.68
C ALA A 277 6.92 -28.32 -3.00
N PRO A 278 7.39 -29.40 -3.66
CA PRO A 278 8.81 -29.55 -4.01
C PRO A 278 9.34 -28.41 -4.88
N ASP A 279 8.49 -27.76 -5.64
CA ASP A 279 8.79 -26.66 -6.57
C ASP A 279 8.31 -25.28 -6.06
N PHE A 280 7.97 -25.15 -4.76
CA PHE A 280 7.44 -23.90 -4.18
C PHE A 280 8.25 -22.66 -4.52
N ALA A 281 9.58 -22.78 -4.57
CA ALA A 281 10.51 -21.69 -4.84
C ALA A 281 10.55 -21.26 -6.32
N THR A 282 9.69 -21.82 -7.17
CA THR A 282 9.60 -21.46 -8.60
C THR A 282 8.27 -20.81 -8.97
N TRP A 283 7.31 -20.79 -8.05
CA TRP A 283 5.99 -20.26 -8.35
C TRP A 283 6.00 -18.72 -8.38
N ASN A 284 5.50 -18.16 -9.46
CA ASN A 284 5.14 -16.75 -9.52
C ASN A 284 3.68 -16.53 -9.05
N SER A 285 3.23 -15.28 -9.02
CA SER A 285 1.87 -14.93 -8.56
C SER A 285 0.76 -15.56 -9.41
N ASP A 286 0.96 -15.70 -10.73
CA ASP A 286 -0.04 -16.30 -11.62
C ASP A 286 -0.17 -17.80 -11.36
N GLN A 287 0.95 -18.50 -11.25
CA GLN A 287 0.99 -19.93 -10.92
C GLN A 287 0.40 -20.21 -9.53
N PHE A 288 0.68 -19.35 -8.55
CA PHE A 288 0.09 -19.43 -7.22
C PHE A 288 -1.44 -19.27 -7.30
N THR A 289 -1.93 -18.24 -8.01
CA THR A 289 -3.36 -17.97 -8.20
C THR A 289 -4.09 -19.13 -8.88
N GLU A 290 -3.50 -19.72 -9.92
CA GLU A 290 -4.05 -20.89 -10.59
C GLU A 290 -4.20 -22.08 -9.62
N ARG A 291 -3.19 -22.33 -8.78
CA ARG A 291 -3.21 -23.41 -7.79
C ARG A 291 -4.25 -23.18 -6.70
N VAL A 292 -4.37 -21.96 -6.19
CA VAL A 292 -5.42 -21.59 -5.24
C VAL A 292 -6.80 -21.81 -5.86
N THR A 293 -7.02 -21.30 -7.07
CA THR A 293 -8.32 -21.39 -7.77
C THR A 293 -8.74 -22.84 -8.02
N SER A 294 -7.79 -23.75 -8.19
CA SER A 294 -8.01 -25.17 -8.49
C SER A 294 -7.93 -26.10 -7.27
N ASP A 295 -8.09 -25.59 -6.04
CA ASP A 295 -8.04 -26.34 -4.78
C ASP A 295 -6.71 -27.07 -4.53
N GLN A 296 -5.58 -26.51 -4.98
CA GLN A 296 -4.26 -27.09 -4.80
C GLN A 296 -3.44 -26.42 -3.67
N VAL A 297 -4.07 -25.52 -2.91
CA VAL A 297 -3.46 -24.83 -1.77
C VAL A 297 -4.40 -24.91 -0.58
N GLY A 298 -3.91 -25.42 0.55
CA GLY A 298 -4.69 -25.55 1.79
C GLY A 298 -4.63 -24.32 2.68
N ALA A 299 -3.51 -23.59 2.66
CA ALA A 299 -3.30 -22.36 3.44
C ALA A 299 -2.26 -21.45 2.78
N THR A 300 -2.30 -20.16 3.08
CA THR A 300 -1.31 -19.16 2.66
C THR A 300 -1.28 -17.99 3.64
N PHE A 301 -0.13 -17.36 3.78
CA PHE A 301 -0.01 -16.11 4.52
C PHE A 301 -0.31 -14.89 3.64
N GLY A 302 -0.90 -13.87 4.25
CA GLY A 302 -1.09 -12.60 3.59
C GLY A 302 -1.86 -11.60 4.43
N THR A 303 -2.04 -10.40 3.85
CA THR A 303 -2.69 -9.27 4.48
C THR A 303 -4.21 -9.27 4.24
N TYR A 304 -4.89 -8.28 4.75
CA TYR A 304 -6.34 -8.19 4.78
C TYR A 304 -7.07 -8.42 3.44
N TYR A 305 -6.44 -8.10 2.31
CA TYR A 305 -7.13 -8.17 1.01
C TYR A 305 -7.17 -9.58 0.40
N ILE A 306 -6.44 -10.55 0.96
CA ILE A 306 -6.33 -11.91 0.43
C ILE A 306 -7.68 -12.56 0.11
N PRO A 307 -8.74 -12.42 0.93
CA PRO A 307 -10.06 -12.93 0.55
C PRO A 307 -10.64 -12.27 -0.71
N ALA A 308 -10.37 -10.97 -0.92
CA ALA A 308 -10.84 -10.24 -2.10
C ALA A 308 -10.05 -10.59 -3.37
N TRP A 309 -8.82 -11.06 -3.24
CA TRP A 309 -7.96 -11.62 -4.29
C TRP A 309 -6.76 -12.37 -3.67
N PRO A 310 -6.47 -13.65 -4.07
CA PRO A 310 -7.14 -14.43 -5.11
C PRO A 310 -8.19 -15.41 -4.56
N LEU A 311 -8.47 -15.46 -3.23
CA LEU A 311 -9.37 -16.48 -2.66
C LEU A 311 -10.81 -16.36 -3.17
N ASN A 312 -11.25 -15.16 -3.57
CA ASN A 312 -12.53 -14.96 -4.23
C ASN A 312 -12.69 -15.80 -5.50
N GLN A 313 -11.61 -15.97 -6.28
CA GLN A 313 -11.63 -16.80 -7.48
C GLN A 313 -11.79 -18.28 -7.14
N ASN A 314 -11.17 -18.75 -6.05
CA ASN A 314 -11.43 -20.10 -5.54
C ASN A 314 -12.88 -20.27 -5.09
N LYS A 315 -13.45 -19.25 -4.40
CA LYS A 315 -14.87 -19.26 -3.99
C LYS A 315 -15.83 -19.30 -5.18
N ASP A 316 -15.49 -18.65 -6.30
CA ASP A 316 -16.27 -18.74 -7.54
C ASP A 316 -16.14 -20.10 -8.22
N ALA A 317 -14.92 -20.65 -8.29
CA ALA A 317 -14.67 -21.95 -8.90
C ALA A 317 -15.25 -23.11 -8.07
N ASN A 318 -15.16 -23.01 -6.75
CA ASN A 318 -15.66 -23.98 -5.79
C ASN A 318 -16.54 -23.30 -4.72
N PRO A 319 -17.87 -23.28 -4.88
CA PRO A 319 -18.77 -22.65 -3.92
C PRO A 319 -18.68 -23.20 -2.49
N ASP A 320 -18.23 -24.44 -2.33
CA ASP A 320 -18.10 -25.09 -1.02
C ASP A 320 -16.77 -24.75 -0.33
N ALA A 321 -15.81 -24.17 -1.05
CA ALA A 321 -14.58 -23.69 -0.44
C ALA A 321 -14.91 -22.60 0.60
N ASP A 322 -14.38 -22.78 1.81
CA ASP A 322 -14.47 -21.77 2.85
C ASP A 322 -13.09 -21.52 3.45
N TRP A 323 -12.78 -20.23 3.63
CA TRP A 323 -11.51 -19.78 4.15
C TRP A 323 -11.72 -18.97 5.42
N LYS A 324 -10.88 -19.24 6.41
CA LYS A 324 -10.76 -18.47 7.64
C LYS A 324 -9.33 -17.97 7.82
N GLU A 325 -9.11 -17.14 8.80
CA GLU A 325 -7.82 -16.57 9.11
C GLU A 325 -7.43 -16.84 10.57
N ILE A 326 -6.19 -17.30 10.77
CA ILE A 326 -5.58 -17.37 12.09
C ILE A 326 -4.75 -16.09 12.28
N ASN A 327 -5.12 -15.32 13.28
CA ASN A 327 -4.27 -14.23 13.75
C ASN A 327 -3.05 -14.81 14.50
N LEU A 328 -1.83 -14.37 14.16
CA LEU A 328 -0.59 -14.90 14.75
C LEU A 328 -0.59 -14.90 16.29
N PRO A 329 -1.08 -13.88 17.01
CA PRO A 329 -1.20 -13.92 18.46
C PRO A 329 -1.96 -15.12 19.01
N ASN A 330 -2.90 -15.69 18.26
CA ASN A 330 -3.66 -16.86 18.68
C ASN A 330 -2.81 -18.13 18.73
N LEU A 331 -1.63 -18.14 18.09
CA LEU A 331 -0.66 -19.22 18.14
C LEU A 331 0.21 -19.19 19.41
N GLY A 332 0.07 -18.18 20.26
CA GLY A 332 0.80 -18.04 21.52
C GLY A 332 2.31 -17.86 21.36
N GLY A 333 3.06 -18.03 22.43
CA GLY A 333 4.52 -17.91 22.41
C GLY A 333 5.00 -16.51 21.99
N ASN A 334 5.93 -16.48 21.03
CA ASN A 334 6.51 -15.26 20.46
C ASN A 334 5.78 -14.81 19.18
N ALA A 335 4.68 -15.44 18.81
CA ALA A 335 3.94 -15.13 17.59
C ALA A 335 3.31 -13.73 17.66
N LYS A 336 3.91 -12.78 16.98
CA LYS A 336 3.43 -11.40 16.85
C LYS A 336 3.47 -10.98 15.38
N PRO A 337 2.42 -10.33 14.86
CA PRO A 337 2.51 -9.74 13.52
C PRO A 337 3.46 -8.55 13.52
N ALA A 338 4.13 -8.30 12.40
CA ALA A 338 4.86 -7.07 12.18
C ALA A 338 3.91 -5.96 11.72
N MET A 339 4.12 -4.74 12.22
CA MET A 339 3.44 -3.54 11.74
C MET A 339 4.47 -2.45 11.45
N ASN A 340 4.35 -1.79 10.32
CA ASN A 340 5.21 -0.67 9.99
C ASN A 340 4.89 0.53 10.89
N GLN A 341 5.90 1.29 11.31
CA GLN A 341 5.69 2.55 12.02
C GLN A 341 5.05 3.60 11.09
N ALA A 342 5.49 3.61 9.83
CA ALA A 342 4.91 4.39 8.75
C ALA A 342 4.88 3.54 7.47
N SER A 343 3.95 3.84 6.58
CA SER A 343 3.83 3.19 5.27
C SER A 343 3.83 4.25 4.17
N ILE A 344 4.85 5.14 4.21
CA ILE A 344 4.99 6.25 3.26
C ILE A 344 5.36 5.66 1.90
N GLN A 345 4.62 6.08 0.88
CA GLN A 345 4.88 5.72 -0.51
C GLN A 345 5.65 6.84 -1.21
N PHE A 346 5.25 8.08 -0.96
CA PHE A 346 5.82 9.27 -1.58
C PHE A 346 5.76 10.46 -0.62
N PHE A 347 6.56 11.47 -0.93
CA PHE A 347 6.50 12.81 -0.33
C PHE A 347 6.16 13.82 -1.41
N ASN A 348 5.10 14.61 -1.19
CA ASN A 348 4.73 15.71 -2.06
C ASN A 348 5.55 16.93 -1.69
N VAL A 349 6.36 17.45 -2.60
CA VAL A 349 7.35 18.47 -2.31
C VAL A 349 7.25 19.68 -3.25
N VAL A 350 7.77 20.83 -2.78
CA VAL A 350 8.05 22.00 -3.59
C VAL A 350 9.56 22.15 -3.72
N THR A 351 10.05 22.28 -4.95
CA THR A 351 11.48 22.47 -5.20
C THR A 351 11.90 23.93 -5.02
N LYS A 352 13.19 24.16 -4.79
CA LYS A 352 13.75 25.46 -4.42
C LYS A 352 13.45 26.59 -5.41
N ASN A 353 13.41 26.26 -6.71
CA ASN A 353 13.27 27.24 -7.79
C ASN A 353 11.80 27.50 -8.21
N ALA A 354 10.85 26.88 -7.52
CA ALA A 354 9.43 27.07 -7.79
C ALA A 354 9.00 28.53 -7.68
N PRO A 355 7.95 28.98 -8.38
CA PRO A 355 7.44 30.34 -8.30
C PRO A 355 6.90 30.67 -6.91
N GLU A 356 6.57 31.95 -6.70
CA GLU A 356 5.84 32.40 -5.50
C GLU A 356 4.51 31.67 -5.39
N HIS A 357 4.04 31.42 -4.16
CA HIS A 357 2.82 30.65 -3.85
C HIS A 357 2.81 29.16 -4.23
N ALA A 358 3.94 28.57 -4.64
CA ALA A 358 3.99 27.16 -5.01
C ALA A 358 3.68 26.24 -3.82
N GLU A 359 4.07 26.60 -2.60
CA GLU A 359 3.80 25.84 -1.37
C GLU A 359 2.28 25.81 -1.06
N GLU A 360 1.61 26.96 -1.14
CA GLU A 360 0.17 27.05 -0.96
C GLU A 360 -0.58 26.32 -2.09
N ALA A 361 -0.11 26.46 -3.34
CA ALA A 361 -0.70 25.80 -4.49
C ALA A 361 -0.60 24.26 -4.39
N LEU A 362 0.53 23.72 -3.91
CA LEU A 362 0.68 22.29 -3.64
C LEU A 362 -0.38 21.81 -2.64
N VAL A 363 -0.54 22.52 -1.52
CA VAL A 363 -1.53 22.15 -0.49
C VAL A 363 -2.95 22.21 -1.05
N LYS A 364 -3.30 23.25 -1.81
CA LYS A 364 -4.61 23.39 -2.45
C LYS A 364 -4.91 22.26 -3.46
N LEU A 365 -3.90 21.79 -4.22
CA LEU A 365 -4.05 20.64 -5.13
C LEU A 365 -4.31 19.35 -4.35
N ILE A 366 -3.64 19.12 -3.23
CA ILE A 366 -3.89 17.96 -2.36
C ILE A 366 -5.31 18.05 -1.76
N ASN A 367 -5.72 19.22 -1.27
CA ASN A 367 -7.08 19.44 -0.77
C ASN A 367 -8.12 19.13 -1.84
N LEU A 368 -7.91 19.60 -3.09
CA LEU A 368 -8.81 19.31 -4.21
C LEU A 368 -8.91 17.81 -4.47
N GLY A 369 -7.78 17.11 -4.50
CA GLY A 369 -7.74 15.66 -4.66
C GLY A 369 -8.52 14.92 -3.56
N MET A 370 -8.44 15.40 -2.32
CA MET A 370 -9.22 14.82 -1.20
C MET A 370 -10.70 15.18 -1.29
N ALA A 371 -11.04 16.42 -1.59
CA ALA A 371 -12.44 16.86 -1.67
C ALA A 371 -13.25 16.09 -2.74
N VAL A 372 -12.63 15.66 -3.83
CA VAL A 372 -13.29 14.85 -4.87
C VAL A 372 -13.21 13.34 -4.61
N ASN A 373 -12.47 12.91 -3.59
CA ASN A 373 -12.36 11.49 -3.25
C ASN A 373 -13.72 10.98 -2.75
N GLU A 374 -14.15 9.84 -3.29
CA GLU A 374 -15.44 9.21 -2.93
C GLU A 374 -15.55 8.83 -1.45
N ASN A 375 -14.42 8.71 -0.77
CA ASN A 375 -14.34 8.36 0.64
C ASN A 375 -14.35 9.59 1.58
N CYS A 376 -14.27 10.82 1.05
CA CYS A 376 -14.39 12.03 1.85
C CYS A 376 -15.86 12.51 1.95
N ALA A 377 -16.19 13.11 3.09
CA ALA A 377 -17.56 13.60 3.36
C ALA A 377 -17.89 14.93 2.66
N THR A 378 -16.95 15.53 1.94
CA THR A 378 -17.17 16.78 1.22
C THR A 378 -18.32 16.66 0.23
N ASP A 379 -19.23 17.64 0.23
CA ASP A 379 -20.36 17.69 -0.72
C ASP A 379 -19.82 17.91 -2.15
N LYS A 380 -19.84 16.85 -2.95
CA LYS A 380 -19.31 16.84 -4.32
C LYS A 380 -20.20 17.56 -5.33
N THR A 381 -21.41 17.98 -4.94
CA THR A 381 -22.30 18.75 -5.83
C THR A 381 -21.68 20.09 -6.23
N ILE A 382 -20.78 20.65 -5.40
CA ILE A 382 -20.02 21.86 -5.74
C ILE A 382 -19.12 21.68 -6.97
N PHE A 383 -18.74 20.42 -7.29
CA PHE A 383 -17.91 20.08 -8.45
C PHE A 383 -18.76 19.56 -9.64
N ASN A 384 -20.06 19.91 -9.69
CA ASN A 384 -21.00 19.47 -10.73
C ASN A 384 -21.19 17.94 -10.80
N GLY A 385 -21.14 17.26 -9.65
CA GLY A 385 -21.32 15.81 -9.58
C GLY A 385 -20.22 15.08 -10.35
N LEU A 386 -18.96 15.38 -10.06
CA LEU A 386 -17.80 14.81 -10.74
C LEU A 386 -17.78 13.28 -10.60
N ASP A 387 -18.23 12.60 -11.65
CA ASP A 387 -18.12 11.14 -11.76
C ASP A 387 -16.79 10.77 -12.42
N LYS A 388 -16.04 9.86 -11.78
CA LYS A 388 -14.72 9.45 -12.23
C LYS A 388 -14.74 8.85 -13.64
N ALA A 389 -15.66 7.95 -13.91
CA ALA A 389 -15.78 7.28 -15.20
C ALA A 389 -16.31 8.22 -16.28
N GLU A 390 -17.32 9.04 -15.98
CA GLU A 390 -17.97 9.93 -16.92
C GLU A 390 -17.11 11.17 -17.22
N ASN A 391 -16.48 11.76 -16.22
CA ASN A 391 -15.74 13.02 -16.33
C ASN A 391 -14.22 12.82 -16.53
N GLY A 392 -13.72 11.59 -16.45
CA GLY A 392 -12.28 11.31 -16.60
C GLY A 392 -11.43 11.84 -15.45
N ALA A 393 -11.96 11.85 -14.23
CA ALA A 393 -11.21 12.29 -13.05
C ALA A 393 -10.41 11.15 -12.43
N SER A 394 -9.16 11.40 -12.09
CA SER A 394 -8.35 10.52 -11.26
C SER A 394 -7.37 11.34 -10.43
N VAL A 395 -7.42 11.18 -9.10
CA VAL A 395 -6.45 11.83 -8.20
C VAL A 395 -5.03 11.36 -8.48
N PHE A 396 -4.86 10.12 -8.95
CA PHE A 396 -3.55 9.56 -9.31
C PHE A 396 -2.93 10.16 -10.57
N TYR A 397 -3.68 11.00 -11.30
CA TYR A 397 -3.18 11.75 -12.45
C TYR A 397 -2.76 13.18 -12.08
N LEU A 398 -3.01 13.61 -10.85
CA LEU A 398 -2.46 14.86 -10.34
C LEU A 398 -0.95 14.70 -10.07
N PRO A 399 -0.15 15.78 -10.21
CA PRO A 399 1.28 15.73 -9.91
C PRO A 399 1.59 15.56 -8.42
N VAL A 400 0.60 15.82 -7.57
CA VAL A 400 0.66 15.68 -6.12
C VAL A 400 -0.67 15.18 -5.59
N TYR A 401 -0.64 14.24 -4.67
CA TYR A 401 -1.81 13.73 -3.95
C TYR A 401 -1.39 13.00 -2.67
N ILE A 402 -2.34 12.73 -1.79
CA ILE A 402 -2.17 11.77 -0.70
C ILE A 402 -3.14 10.60 -0.88
N TYR A 403 -2.81 9.45 -0.31
CA TYR A 403 -3.75 8.35 -0.25
C TYR A 403 -4.85 8.65 0.77
N PHE A 404 -6.03 8.11 0.50
CA PHE A 404 -7.09 8.07 1.49
C PHE A 404 -7.02 6.72 2.21
N PRO A 405 -6.45 6.64 3.41
CA PRO A 405 -6.55 5.42 4.20
C PRO A 405 -7.99 5.28 4.66
N VAL A 406 -8.62 4.17 4.31
CA VAL A 406 -10.01 3.94 4.70
C VAL A 406 -10.09 3.83 6.23
N PRO A 407 -10.90 4.64 6.92
CA PRO A 407 -10.97 4.64 8.38
C PRO A 407 -11.79 3.44 8.88
N TRP A 408 -11.25 2.24 8.69
CA TRP A 408 -11.94 0.98 9.00
C TRP A 408 -12.41 0.88 10.44
N ALA A 409 -11.68 1.49 11.39
CA ALA A 409 -12.11 1.54 12.78
C ALA A 409 -13.46 2.26 12.97
N THR A 410 -13.79 3.22 12.08
CA THR A 410 -15.06 3.96 12.06
C THR A 410 -16.07 3.31 11.13
N TYR A 411 -15.69 3.02 9.88
CA TYR A 411 -16.62 2.53 8.87
C TYR A 411 -17.21 1.16 9.20
N ARG A 412 -16.41 0.24 9.73
CA ARG A 412 -16.93 -1.10 10.05
C ARG A 412 -18.11 -1.08 11.04
N PRO A 413 -18.01 -0.44 12.22
CA PRO A 413 -19.15 -0.36 13.12
C PRO A 413 -20.36 0.40 12.52
N GLU A 414 -20.14 1.43 11.70
CA GLU A 414 -21.23 2.17 11.02
C GLU A 414 -21.94 1.28 10.00
N ILE A 415 -21.22 0.55 9.15
CA ILE A 415 -21.78 -0.41 8.19
C ILE A 415 -22.56 -1.52 8.90
N TRP A 416 -22.02 -2.08 9.99
CA TRP A 416 -22.71 -3.09 10.77
C TRP A 416 -23.99 -2.55 11.41
N ALA A 417 -23.97 -1.36 11.98
CA ALA A 417 -25.15 -0.72 12.57
C ALA A 417 -26.24 -0.46 11.51
N ALA A 418 -25.86 0.03 10.32
CA ALA A 418 -26.76 0.22 9.20
C ALA A 418 -27.37 -1.12 8.72
N TYR A 419 -26.57 -2.18 8.67
CA TYR A 419 -27.03 -3.52 8.29
C TYR A 419 -28.04 -4.09 9.28
N GLU A 420 -27.76 -4.00 10.58
CA GLU A 420 -28.69 -4.45 11.64
C GLU A 420 -30.00 -3.66 11.62
N ALA A 421 -29.93 -2.35 11.35
CA ALA A 421 -31.09 -1.47 11.22
C ALA A 421 -31.83 -1.65 9.88
N LYS A 422 -31.24 -2.31 8.88
CA LYS A 422 -31.69 -2.38 7.48
C LYS A 422 -31.89 -0.99 6.86
N ASP A 423 -31.00 -0.08 7.18
CA ASP A 423 -31.02 1.33 6.78
C ASP A 423 -29.71 1.72 6.10
N ARG A 424 -29.56 1.26 4.83
CA ARG A 424 -28.42 1.60 3.97
C ARG A 424 -28.24 3.10 3.79
N ASP A 425 -29.36 3.84 3.74
CA ASP A 425 -29.35 5.28 3.46
C ASP A 425 -28.89 6.11 4.68
N SER A 426 -28.75 5.50 5.85
CA SER A 426 -28.11 6.14 7.01
C SER A 426 -26.61 6.35 6.81
N LEU A 427 -25.97 5.56 5.95
CA LEU A 427 -24.56 5.71 5.59
C LEU A 427 -24.35 6.95 4.72
N LYS A 428 -23.31 7.72 5.04
CA LYS A 428 -23.07 9.02 4.39
C LYS A 428 -22.07 8.93 3.24
N VAL A 429 -21.15 7.98 3.32
CA VAL A 429 -20.07 7.82 2.38
C VAL A 429 -20.41 6.73 1.37
N GLU A 430 -20.21 6.99 0.08
CA GLU A 430 -20.58 6.03 -0.97
C GLU A 430 -19.82 4.71 -0.83
N TYR A 431 -18.56 4.76 -0.44
CA TYR A 431 -17.76 3.55 -0.19
C TYR A 431 -18.36 2.64 0.90
N GLU A 432 -18.90 3.23 1.99
CA GLU A 432 -19.60 2.46 3.04
C GLU A 432 -20.84 1.77 2.47
N LYS A 433 -21.60 2.45 1.60
CA LYS A 433 -22.78 1.88 0.94
C LYS A 433 -22.43 0.71 0.03
N VAL A 434 -21.32 0.83 -0.72
CA VAL A 434 -20.82 -0.26 -1.56
C VAL A 434 -20.39 -1.46 -0.69
N MET A 435 -19.73 -1.23 0.42
CA MET A 435 -19.35 -2.31 1.35
C MET A 435 -20.59 -2.93 2.02
N TYR A 436 -21.60 -2.12 2.37
CA TYR A 436 -22.88 -2.61 2.84
C TYR A 436 -23.54 -3.53 1.80
N ASP A 437 -23.58 -3.14 0.53
CA ASP A 437 -24.19 -3.92 -0.54
C ASP A 437 -23.50 -5.28 -0.72
N TYR A 438 -22.17 -5.35 -0.67
CA TYR A 438 -21.43 -6.62 -0.69
C TYR A 438 -21.73 -7.48 0.54
N MET A 439 -21.80 -6.87 1.72
CA MET A 439 -22.16 -7.56 2.97
C MET A 439 -23.58 -8.11 2.92
N ASP A 440 -24.57 -7.30 2.49
CA ASP A 440 -25.96 -7.71 2.38
C ASP A 440 -26.15 -8.82 1.36
N ASP A 441 -25.52 -8.70 0.19
CA ASP A 441 -25.54 -9.75 -0.83
C ASP A 441 -24.95 -11.07 -0.29
N TRP A 442 -23.79 -11.03 0.34
CA TRP A 442 -23.17 -12.24 0.89
C TRP A 442 -24.00 -12.86 2.02
N LEU A 443 -24.44 -12.07 3.00
CA LEU A 443 -25.16 -12.60 4.17
C LEU A 443 -26.59 -13.02 3.83
N THR A 444 -27.20 -12.48 2.77
CA THR A 444 -28.55 -12.84 2.31
C THR A 444 -28.53 -14.00 1.34
N ASN A 445 -27.66 -13.97 0.33
CA ASN A 445 -27.65 -14.91 -0.79
C ASN A 445 -26.58 -16.02 -0.66
N GLY A 446 -25.49 -15.75 0.06
CA GLY A 446 -24.40 -16.72 0.26
C GLY A 446 -23.88 -17.29 -1.06
N ASN A 447 -23.78 -18.62 -1.12
CA ASN A 447 -23.33 -19.34 -2.34
C ASN A 447 -24.26 -19.18 -3.55
N ASN A 448 -25.48 -18.63 -3.39
CA ASN A 448 -26.41 -18.37 -4.49
C ASN A 448 -26.27 -16.96 -5.07
N SER A 449 -25.40 -16.11 -4.53
CA SER A 449 -25.13 -14.79 -5.10
C SER A 449 -24.58 -14.91 -6.52
N GLU A 450 -25.03 -14.02 -7.42
CA GLU A 450 -24.45 -13.86 -8.76
C GLU A 450 -23.02 -13.27 -8.69
N ASN A 451 -22.70 -12.53 -7.62
CA ASN A 451 -21.41 -11.92 -7.35
C ASN A 451 -20.66 -12.68 -6.22
N ARG A 452 -20.88 -13.96 -6.07
CA ARG A 452 -20.45 -14.79 -4.92
C ARG A 452 -19.04 -14.53 -4.46
N GLY A 453 -18.05 -14.71 -5.32
CA GLY A 453 -16.64 -14.53 -4.95
C GLY A 453 -16.34 -13.09 -4.55
N THR A 454 -16.87 -12.11 -5.29
CA THR A 454 -16.65 -10.70 -4.98
C THR A 454 -17.31 -10.31 -3.64
N SER A 455 -18.60 -10.61 -3.45
CA SER A 455 -19.32 -10.26 -2.22
C SER A 455 -18.73 -10.98 -1.00
N TRP A 456 -18.39 -12.28 -1.14
CA TRP A 456 -17.69 -13.04 -0.11
C TRP A 456 -16.33 -12.43 0.22
N GLY A 457 -15.51 -12.15 -0.80
CA GLY A 457 -14.17 -11.63 -0.63
C GLY A 457 -14.13 -10.25 0.02
N GLN A 458 -15.01 -9.34 -0.40
CA GLN A 458 -15.13 -8.00 0.19
C GLN A 458 -15.62 -8.07 1.65
N TYR A 459 -16.62 -8.90 1.93
CA TYR A 459 -17.11 -9.12 3.29
C TYR A 459 -16.01 -9.69 4.20
N LYS A 460 -15.37 -10.79 3.80
CA LYS A 460 -14.32 -11.47 4.57
C LYS A 460 -13.11 -10.57 4.83
N SER A 461 -12.68 -9.83 3.83
CA SER A 461 -11.48 -9.00 3.94
C SER A 461 -11.67 -7.73 4.78
N ARG A 462 -12.90 -7.17 4.82
CA ARG A 462 -13.14 -5.84 5.38
C ARG A 462 -14.11 -5.78 6.54
N LEU A 463 -15.10 -6.67 6.58
CA LEU A 463 -16.22 -6.54 7.51
C LEU A 463 -16.32 -7.69 8.49
N GLU A 464 -15.90 -8.91 8.15
CA GLU A 464 -15.98 -10.03 9.06
C GLU A 464 -15.10 -9.82 10.29
N LYS A 465 -15.64 -10.16 11.46
CA LYS A 465 -14.90 -10.06 12.71
C LYS A 465 -13.88 -11.20 12.81
N GLY A 466 -12.65 -10.85 13.20
CA GLY A 466 -11.54 -11.81 13.34
C GLY A 466 -10.90 -12.19 12.02
N MET A 467 -11.18 -11.47 10.92
CA MET A 467 -10.56 -11.67 9.61
C MET A 467 -10.17 -10.36 8.94
N GLY A 468 -9.23 -10.45 8.03
CA GLY A 468 -8.84 -9.34 7.18
C GLY A 468 -8.37 -8.13 7.97
N ILE A 469 -8.94 -6.95 7.67
CA ILE A 469 -8.54 -5.71 8.32
C ILE A 469 -8.77 -5.70 9.85
N ASP A 470 -9.71 -6.49 10.35
CA ASP A 470 -9.99 -6.59 11.78
C ASP A 470 -8.77 -7.04 12.59
N ILE A 471 -7.94 -7.90 12.01
CA ILE A 471 -6.70 -8.38 12.64
C ILE A 471 -5.71 -7.23 12.83
N GLY A 472 -5.50 -6.41 11.80
CA GLY A 472 -4.63 -5.24 11.87
C GLY A 472 -5.12 -4.19 12.87
N LEU A 473 -6.43 -3.90 12.86
CA LEU A 473 -7.05 -2.99 13.82
C LEU A 473 -6.92 -3.50 15.26
N THR A 474 -7.16 -4.79 15.49
CA THR A 474 -6.98 -5.44 16.80
C THR A 474 -5.52 -5.39 17.26
N ALA A 475 -4.56 -5.62 16.36
CA ALA A 475 -3.14 -5.51 16.67
C ALA A 475 -2.78 -4.09 17.13
N ARG A 476 -3.27 -3.06 16.42
CA ARG A 476 -3.08 -1.64 16.78
C ARG A 476 -3.73 -1.33 18.14
N GLU A 477 -4.99 -1.69 18.35
CA GLU A 477 -5.74 -1.42 19.56
C GLU A 477 -5.08 -2.05 20.81
N THR A 478 -4.61 -3.27 20.66
CA THR A 478 -3.97 -4.01 21.77
C THR A 478 -2.50 -3.68 21.96
N GLY A 479 -1.85 -3.06 20.97
CA GLY A 479 -0.39 -2.84 20.93
C GLY A 479 0.41 -4.14 20.81
N PHE A 480 -0.24 -5.24 20.43
CA PHE A 480 0.41 -6.55 20.34
C PHE A 480 0.93 -6.83 18.93
N TYR A 481 2.01 -6.15 18.58
CA TYR A 481 2.75 -6.32 17.31
C TYR A 481 4.23 -5.97 17.52
N GLU A 482 5.08 -6.40 16.59
CA GLU A 482 6.47 -5.94 16.49
C GLU A 482 6.54 -4.79 15.50
N THR A 483 7.18 -3.70 15.89
CA THR A 483 7.28 -2.51 15.05
C THR A 483 8.45 -2.62 14.09
N ASN A 484 8.20 -2.37 12.80
CA ASN A 484 9.25 -2.03 11.85
C ASN A 484 9.46 -0.52 11.89
N TYR A 485 10.61 -0.11 12.45
CA TYR A 485 10.86 1.29 12.81
C TYR A 485 11.42 2.15 11.68
N PHE A 486 12.10 1.56 10.68
CA PHE A 486 12.85 2.33 9.73
C PHE A 486 12.09 2.55 8.41
N TYR A 487 11.97 3.82 8.05
CA TYR A 487 11.39 4.33 6.81
C TYR A 487 12.19 5.52 6.25
N GLY A 488 13.45 5.64 6.62
CA GLY A 488 14.35 6.66 6.09
C GLY A 488 14.63 6.50 4.59
N GLY A 489 15.39 7.42 4.04
CA GLY A 489 15.91 7.29 2.68
C GLY A 489 16.89 6.14 2.55
N ALA A 490 17.04 5.61 1.34
CA ALA A 490 18.01 4.55 1.09
C ALA A 490 19.40 5.01 1.47
N THR A 491 20.05 4.23 2.33
CA THR A 491 21.43 4.52 2.73
C THR A 491 22.41 4.17 1.60
N ALA A 492 23.64 4.68 1.67
CA ALA A 492 24.65 4.41 0.64
C ALA A 492 24.94 2.90 0.48
N THR A 493 24.90 2.16 1.58
CA THR A 493 25.06 0.70 1.53
C THR A 493 23.80 0.02 0.98
N GLU A 494 22.62 0.49 1.33
CA GLU A 494 21.36 -0.03 0.77
C GLU A 494 21.36 0.07 -0.76
N GLN A 495 21.63 1.24 -1.31
CA GLN A 495 21.72 1.47 -2.76
C GLN A 495 22.71 0.55 -3.46
N ARG A 496 23.84 0.30 -2.82
CA ARG A 496 24.95 -0.52 -3.39
C ARG A 496 24.72 -2.02 -3.24
N ALA A 497 24.15 -2.48 -2.15
CA ALA A 497 24.23 -3.86 -1.72
C ALA A 497 22.89 -4.54 -1.38
N SER A 498 21.77 -3.81 -1.26
CA SER A 498 20.50 -4.37 -0.80
C SER A 498 20.01 -5.55 -1.65
N SER A 499 20.09 -5.45 -2.97
CA SER A 499 19.71 -6.55 -3.87
C SER A 499 20.56 -7.79 -3.62
N THR A 500 21.89 -7.64 -3.55
CA THR A 500 22.80 -8.77 -3.29
C THR A 500 22.57 -9.39 -1.91
N LEU A 501 22.32 -8.57 -0.89
CA LEU A 501 22.03 -9.03 0.47
C LEU A 501 20.68 -9.77 0.54
N SER A 502 19.66 -9.26 -0.16
CA SER A 502 18.35 -9.89 -0.26
C SER A 502 18.39 -11.21 -1.02
N ASP A 503 19.09 -11.26 -2.16
CA ASP A 503 19.23 -12.46 -2.97
C ASP A 503 20.01 -13.55 -2.22
N THR A 504 21.06 -13.15 -1.48
CA THR A 504 21.83 -14.06 -0.63
C THR A 504 20.99 -14.63 0.49
N ALA A 505 20.18 -13.80 1.15
CA ALA A 505 19.27 -14.24 2.20
C ALA A 505 18.18 -15.18 1.66
N THR A 506 17.54 -14.81 0.56
CA THR A 506 16.52 -15.62 -0.10
C THR A 506 17.08 -16.98 -0.52
N SER A 507 18.25 -16.99 -1.14
CA SER A 507 18.92 -18.24 -1.55
C SER A 507 19.25 -19.13 -0.35
N PHE A 508 19.80 -18.57 0.72
CA PHE A 508 20.12 -19.31 1.93
C PHE A 508 18.86 -19.94 2.55
N ILE A 509 17.76 -19.18 2.64
CA ILE A 509 16.48 -19.65 3.19
C ILE A 509 15.94 -20.82 2.36
N ILE A 510 15.91 -20.69 1.03
CA ILE A 510 15.45 -21.75 0.13
C ILE A 510 16.31 -23.00 0.26
N GLU A 511 17.65 -22.84 0.24
CA GLU A 511 18.61 -23.95 0.40
C GLU A 511 18.45 -24.64 1.76
N TYR A 512 18.17 -23.87 2.82
CA TYR A 512 17.94 -24.44 4.15
C TYR A 512 16.64 -25.26 4.18
N ILE A 513 15.54 -24.72 3.67
CA ILE A 513 14.24 -25.40 3.59
C ILE A 513 14.37 -26.70 2.81
N MET A 514 15.10 -26.68 1.70
CA MET A 514 15.35 -27.86 0.83
C MET A 514 16.42 -28.84 1.40
N GLY A 515 16.96 -28.57 2.58
CA GLY A 515 17.95 -29.42 3.24
C GLY A 515 19.36 -29.36 2.67
N GLN A 516 19.67 -28.36 1.85
CA GLN A 516 21.03 -28.12 1.30
C GLN A 516 21.91 -27.32 2.27
N LYS A 517 21.30 -26.62 3.22
CA LYS A 517 21.92 -25.94 4.35
C LYS A 517 21.33 -26.45 5.67
N THR A 518 22.03 -26.23 6.75
CA THR A 518 21.68 -26.68 8.08
C THR A 518 21.92 -25.58 9.09
N GLU A 519 21.52 -25.78 10.36
CA GLU A 519 21.80 -24.87 11.45
C GLU A 519 23.32 -24.57 11.62
N ALA A 520 24.19 -25.55 11.29
CA ALA A 520 25.64 -25.33 11.33
C ALA A 520 26.12 -24.26 10.33
N ASP A 521 25.36 -23.99 9.26
CA ASP A 521 25.66 -22.98 8.25
C ASP A 521 25.18 -21.58 8.66
N TRP A 522 24.35 -21.46 9.70
CA TRP A 522 23.68 -20.21 10.09
C TRP A 522 24.68 -19.12 10.50
N GLU A 523 25.64 -19.43 11.36
CA GLU A 523 26.66 -18.47 11.80
C GLU A 523 27.53 -18.00 10.63
N SER A 524 27.87 -18.90 9.71
CA SER A 524 28.60 -18.55 8.51
C SER A 524 27.80 -17.65 7.57
N PHE A 525 26.48 -17.88 7.48
CA PHE A 525 25.57 -17.00 6.72
C PHE A 525 25.54 -15.60 7.33
N LYS A 526 25.30 -15.47 8.65
CA LYS A 526 25.27 -14.16 9.33
C LYS A 526 26.57 -13.39 9.11
N GLN A 527 27.72 -14.06 9.26
CA GLN A 527 29.01 -13.43 9.04
C GLN A 527 29.17 -12.97 7.59
N SER A 528 28.84 -13.82 6.62
CA SER A 528 28.91 -13.49 5.19
C SER A 528 28.00 -12.32 4.82
N TRP A 529 26.75 -12.32 5.32
CA TRP A 529 25.79 -11.24 5.10
C TRP A 529 26.30 -9.90 5.65
N ASN A 530 26.88 -9.92 6.85
CA ASN A 530 27.50 -8.74 7.47
C ASN A 530 28.71 -8.24 6.66
N ASP A 531 29.58 -9.15 6.21
CA ASP A 531 30.79 -8.81 5.47
C ASP A 531 30.48 -8.26 4.06
N MET A 532 29.35 -8.66 3.46
CA MET A 532 28.89 -8.15 2.16
C MET A 532 28.26 -6.74 2.25
N GLY A 533 28.16 -6.16 3.44
CA GLY A 533 27.63 -4.82 3.65
C GLY A 533 26.52 -4.73 4.70
N GLY A 534 26.01 -5.84 5.20
CA GLY A 534 24.92 -5.84 6.20
C GLY A 534 25.28 -5.09 7.48
N ALA A 535 26.53 -5.19 7.94
CA ALA A 535 27.00 -4.45 9.10
C ALA A 535 27.06 -2.93 8.84
N ASP A 536 27.53 -2.51 7.67
CA ASP A 536 27.56 -1.09 7.27
C ASP A 536 26.15 -0.56 7.12
N TRP A 537 25.25 -1.32 6.49
CA TRP A 537 23.84 -0.98 6.35
C TRP A 537 23.16 -0.77 7.71
N THR A 538 23.37 -1.71 8.64
CA THR A 538 22.83 -1.61 10.01
C THR A 538 23.33 -0.34 10.73
N LYS A 539 24.62 0.01 10.56
CA LYS A 539 25.18 1.22 11.14
C LYS A 539 24.56 2.49 10.53
N GLU A 540 24.48 2.56 9.20
CA GLU A 540 23.91 3.71 8.48
C GLU A 540 22.43 3.93 8.83
N VAL A 541 21.64 2.83 8.90
CA VAL A 541 20.23 2.89 9.33
C VAL A 541 20.08 3.45 10.74
N ASN A 542 20.92 3.03 11.70
CA ASN A 542 20.89 3.55 13.06
C ASN A 542 21.30 5.04 13.13
N GLU A 543 22.26 5.47 12.34
CA GLU A 543 22.67 6.87 12.26
C GLU A 543 21.51 7.74 11.72
N GLN A 544 20.88 7.31 10.65
CA GLN A 544 19.74 8.00 10.05
C GLN A 544 18.51 7.99 10.98
N TYR A 545 18.18 6.84 11.58
CA TYR A 545 17.07 6.74 12.52
C TYR A 545 17.23 7.72 13.70
N LYS A 546 18.43 7.80 14.29
CA LYS A 546 18.74 8.74 15.38
C LYS A 546 18.57 10.20 14.95
N SER A 547 18.85 10.54 13.70
CA SER A 547 18.67 11.91 13.19
C SER A 547 17.20 12.28 12.96
N ILE A 548 16.33 11.29 12.73
CA ILE A 548 14.89 11.48 12.49
C ILE A 548 14.11 11.42 13.81
N ALA A 549 14.41 10.45 14.66
CA ALA A 549 13.69 10.16 15.90
C ALA A 549 14.17 11.00 17.12
N GLY A 550 15.32 11.66 17.00
CA GLY A 550 15.99 12.43 18.04
C GLY A 550 15.50 13.72 18.37
#